data_dd0339eafa505c1ecedaa7ba5d763ea9
#
_entry.id   dd0339eafa505c1ecedaa7ba5d763ea9
#
_cell.length_a   1.000
_cell.length_b   1.000
_cell.length_c   1.000
_cell.angle_alpha   90.00
_cell.angle_beta   90.00
_cell.angle_gamma   90.00
#
_symmetry.space_group_name_H-M   'P 1'
#
loop_
_entity.id
_entity.type
_entity.pdbx_description
1 polymer ?
#
loop_
_entity_poly.entity_id
_entity_poly.type
_entity_poly.pdbx_seq_one_letter_code
_entity_poly.pdbx_strand_id
1 'polypeptide(L)'
;MLKPIRTTLLAPGLMLVLALALAGAPARADSDHDRARAAVQAGQVLPLGTVLERLAREHPGQVLKVELESEHGRWIYEVRLLQSGGRLTKLYLDAATGETLARRDKDRDRDRNGAERR
;
A
#
# COMPACT_ATOMS: atom_id res chain seq x y z
N MET A 1 -32.88 64.26 8.45
CA MET A 1 -32.38 63.62 7.25
C MET A 1 -31.37 62.51 7.60
N LEU A 2 -31.91 61.36 7.72
CA LEU A 2 -31.14 60.20 8.05
C LEU A 2 -30.75 59.52 6.76
N LYS A 3 -29.50 59.42 6.49
CA LYS A 3 -28.99 58.60 5.40
C LYS A 3 -29.01 57.14 5.82
N PRO A 4 -29.53 56.27 5.00
CA PRO A 4 -29.46 54.86 5.28
C PRO A 4 -27.99 54.45 5.30
N ILE A 5 -27.60 53.83 6.37
CA ILE A 5 -26.29 53.20 6.48
C ILE A 5 -26.31 52.04 5.52
N ARG A 6 -25.56 52.16 4.48
CA ARG A 6 -25.30 51.04 3.61
C ARG A 6 -24.31 50.12 4.29
N THR A 7 -24.82 49.20 5.00
CA THR A 7 -24.06 48.07 5.40
C THR A 7 -23.73 47.28 4.13
N THR A 8 -22.59 47.45 3.63
CA THR A 8 -22.05 46.54 2.66
C THR A 8 -21.89 45.21 3.34
N LEU A 9 -22.82 44.36 3.11
CA LEU A 9 -22.69 42.95 3.41
C LEU A 9 -21.62 42.38 2.49
N LEU A 10 -20.40 42.42 2.95
CA LEU A 10 -19.31 41.68 2.36
C LEU A 10 -19.64 40.20 2.56
N ALA A 11 -19.84 39.58 1.44
CA ALA A 11 -20.31 38.24 1.34
C ALA A 11 -19.47 37.24 2.16
N PRO A 12 -20.08 36.44 3.01
CA PRO A 12 -19.42 35.34 3.66
C PRO A 12 -19.12 34.16 2.71
N GLY A 13 -19.39 34.29 1.42
CA GLY A 13 -19.24 33.21 0.44
C GLY A 13 -17.81 32.83 0.14
N LEU A 14 -16.82 33.69 0.43
CA LEU A 14 -15.43 33.38 0.10
C LEU A 14 -14.80 32.37 1.07
N MET A 15 -15.27 32.31 2.31
CA MET A 15 -14.78 31.36 3.32
C MET A 15 -15.34 29.95 3.14
N LEU A 16 -16.51 29.82 2.55
CA LEU A 16 -17.12 28.51 2.32
C LEU A 16 -16.44 27.71 1.20
N VAL A 17 -15.88 28.40 0.21
CA VAL A 17 -15.19 27.77 -0.91
C VAL A 17 -13.82 27.21 -0.49
N LEU A 18 -13.16 27.87 0.46
CA LEU A 18 -11.86 27.40 0.96
C LEU A 18 -11.98 26.13 1.84
N ALA A 19 -13.09 25.99 2.56
CA ALA A 19 -13.34 24.81 3.38
C ALA A 19 -13.64 23.54 2.55
N LEU A 20 -14.24 23.69 1.39
CA LEU A 20 -14.51 22.59 0.46
C LEU A 20 -13.26 22.09 -0.25
N ALA A 21 -12.26 22.96 -0.47
CA ALA A 21 -11.00 22.56 -1.09
C ALA A 21 -10.09 21.74 -0.16
N LEU A 22 -10.25 21.88 1.16
CA LEU A 22 -9.49 21.14 2.17
C LEU A 22 -10.10 19.77 2.50
N ALA A 23 -11.37 19.55 2.16
CA ALA A 23 -12.07 18.27 2.43
C ALA A 23 -11.90 17.22 1.32
N GLY A 24 -11.20 17.57 0.23
CA GLY A 24 -11.19 16.76 -0.99
C GLY A 24 -10.04 15.83 -1.18
N ALA A 25 -9.12 15.63 -0.19
CA ALA A 25 -7.92 14.93 -0.55
C ALA A 25 -7.62 13.75 0.27
N PRO A 26 -7.93 12.74 0.70
CA PRO A 26 -7.30 11.41 0.62
C PRO A 26 -8.25 10.21 0.57
N ALA A 27 -9.33 10.32 -0.14
CA ALA A 27 -10.35 9.27 -0.15
C ALA A 27 -9.92 7.93 -0.76
N ARG A 28 -8.83 7.91 -1.57
CA ARG A 28 -8.39 6.68 -2.23
C ARG A 28 -7.58 5.76 -1.35
N ALA A 29 -6.66 6.31 -0.53
CA ALA A 29 -5.84 5.52 0.38
C ALA A 29 -6.70 4.85 1.46
N ASP A 30 -7.67 5.58 2.03
CA ASP A 30 -8.60 5.05 3.04
C ASP A 30 -9.52 3.97 2.46
N SER A 31 -9.98 4.11 1.22
CA SER A 31 -10.82 3.11 0.57
C SER A 31 -10.07 1.82 0.26
N ASP A 32 -8.79 1.89 -0.11
CA ASP A 32 -7.95 0.70 -0.35
C ASP A 32 -7.66 -0.05 0.94
N HIS A 33 -7.38 0.66 2.03
CA HIS A 33 -7.21 0.06 3.35
C HIS A 33 -8.50 -0.59 3.87
N ASP A 34 -9.63 0.05 3.66
CA ASP A 34 -10.93 -0.49 4.06
C ASP A 34 -11.28 -1.75 3.26
N ARG A 35 -11.00 -1.78 1.97
CA ARG A 35 -11.18 -2.95 1.12
C ARG A 35 -10.28 -4.11 1.54
N ALA A 36 -9.01 -3.85 1.83
CA ALA A 36 -8.08 -4.84 2.31
C ALA A 36 -8.53 -5.44 3.64
N ARG A 37 -8.95 -4.59 4.58
CA ARG A 37 -9.50 -5.03 5.87
C ARG A 37 -10.75 -5.88 5.71
N ALA A 38 -11.67 -5.46 4.86
CA ALA A 38 -12.89 -6.20 4.56
C ALA A 38 -12.59 -7.57 3.94
N ALA A 39 -11.60 -7.66 3.06
CA ALA A 39 -11.17 -8.92 2.45
C ALA A 39 -10.61 -9.90 3.49
N VAL A 40 -9.82 -9.42 4.45
CA VAL A 40 -9.31 -10.25 5.56
C VAL A 40 -10.48 -10.73 6.45
N GLN A 41 -11.39 -9.83 6.81
CA GLN A 41 -12.55 -10.17 7.64
C GLN A 41 -13.51 -11.16 6.97
N ALA A 42 -13.66 -11.06 5.65
CA ALA A 42 -14.50 -11.96 4.87
C ALA A 42 -13.85 -13.33 4.58
N GLY A 43 -12.61 -13.56 5.02
CA GLY A 43 -11.87 -14.79 4.75
C GLY A 43 -11.38 -14.94 3.32
N GLN A 44 -11.39 -13.88 2.52
CA GLN A 44 -10.85 -13.86 1.16
C GLN A 44 -9.33 -13.82 1.13
N VAL A 45 -8.73 -13.39 2.22
CA VAL A 45 -7.30 -13.21 2.41
C VAL A 45 -6.89 -13.92 3.70
N LEU A 46 -5.84 -14.71 3.66
CA LEU A 46 -5.28 -15.33 4.85
C LEU A 46 -4.77 -14.27 5.83
N PRO A 47 -4.95 -14.49 7.14
CA PRO A 47 -4.35 -13.61 8.15
C PRO A 47 -2.83 -13.53 7.96
N LEU A 48 -2.27 -12.34 8.18
CA LEU A 48 -0.84 -12.11 8.00
C LEU A 48 0.02 -13.06 8.86
N GLY A 49 -0.40 -13.35 10.09
CA GLY A 49 0.30 -14.28 10.97
C GLY A 49 0.47 -15.67 10.35
N THR A 50 -0.56 -16.19 9.71
CA THR A 50 -0.54 -17.48 9.01
C THR A 50 0.46 -17.47 7.85
N VAL A 51 0.46 -16.39 7.07
CA VAL A 51 1.38 -16.21 5.95
C VAL A 51 2.82 -16.11 6.42
N LEU A 52 3.08 -15.36 7.48
CA LEU A 52 4.42 -15.21 8.06
C LEU A 52 4.98 -16.51 8.64
N GLU A 53 4.15 -17.33 9.28
CA GLU A 53 4.55 -18.65 9.77
C GLU A 53 4.97 -19.57 8.61
N ARG A 54 4.22 -19.58 7.55
CA ARG A 54 4.54 -20.35 6.35
C ARG A 54 5.84 -19.87 5.69
N LEU A 55 6.00 -18.55 5.56
CA LEU A 55 7.23 -17.96 5.05
C LEU A 55 8.46 -18.33 5.86
N ALA A 56 8.36 -18.34 7.17
CA ALA A 56 9.48 -18.69 8.05
C ALA A 56 9.98 -20.11 7.81
N ARG A 57 9.11 -21.01 7.41
CA ARG A 57 9.47 -22.39 7.06
C ARG A 57 10.02 -22.54 5.64
N GLU A 58 9.41 -21.87 4.67
CA GLU A 58 9.72 -22.02 3.25
C GLU A 58 10.86 -21.11 2.78
N HIS A 59 10.92 -19.91 3.36
CA HIS A 59 11.89 -18.88 2.99
C HIS A 59 12.49 -18.24 4.24
N PRO A 60 13.47 -18.88 4.90
CA PRO A 60 14.08 -18.34 6.11
C PRO A 60 14.73 -16.98 5.86
N GLY A 61 14.49 -16.05 6.76
CA GLY A 61 15.01 -14.69 6.67
C GLY A 61 14.26 -13.74 7.57
N GLN A 62 14.68 -12.47 7.55
CA GLN A 62 14.02 -11.40 8.27
C GLN A 62 13.02 -10.69 7.37
N VAL A 63 11.77 -10.61 7.79
CA VAL A 63 10.75 -9.84 7.08
C VAL A 63 10.98 -8.36 7.33
N LEU A 64 11.22 -7.61 6.25
CA LEU A 64 11.43 -6.16 6.32
C LEU A 64 10.16 -5.37 6.04
N LYS A 65 9.33 -5.85 5.15
CA LYS A 65 8.11 -5.16 4.74
C LYS A 65 7.10 -6.15 4.18
N VAL A 66 5.82 -5.90 4.47
CA VAL A 66 4.69 -6.63 3.88
C VAL A 66 3.67 -5.62 3.39
N GLU A 67 3.20 -5.81 2.17
CA GLU A 67 2.11 -5.05 1.57
C GLU A 67 1.04 -6.00 1.05
N LEU A 68 -0.22 -5.65 1.25
CA LEU A 68 -1.36 -6.34 0.66
C LEU A 68 -1.89 -5.50 -0.50
N GLU A 69 -1.85 -6.05 -1.69
CA GLU A 69 -2.23 -5.37 -2.93
C GLU A 69 -3.30 -6.17 -3.67
N SER A 70 -4.15 -5.46 -4.40
CA SER A 70 -5.08 -6.07 -5.34
C SER A 70 -4.61 -5.84 -6.76
N GLU A 71 -4.35 -6.92 -7.48
CA GLU A 71 -3.98 -6.90 -8.89
C GLU A 71 -4.92 -7.82 -9.69
N HIS A 72 -5.57 -7.27 -10.71
CA HIS A 72 -6.46 -8.02 -11.61
C HIS A 72 -7.52 -8.86 -10.86
N GLY A 73 -8.10 -8.28 -9.80
CA GLY A 73 -9.09 -8.95 -8.97
C GLY A 73 -8.56 -10.02 -8.02
N ARG A 74 -7.23 -10.16 -7.92
CA ARG A 74 -6.55 -11.08 -7.02
C ARG A 74 -5.84 -10.32 -5.92
N TRP A 75 -5.98 -10.76 -4.67
CA TRP A 75 -5.21 -10.24 -3.55
C TRP A 75 -3.84 -10.90 -3.48
N ILE A 76 -2.80 -10.07 -3.37
CA ILE A 76 -1.39 -10.50 -3.36
C ILE A 76 -0.69 -9.88 -2.16
N TYR A 77 0.05 -10.69 -1.40
CA TYR A 77 1.02 -10.20 -0.44
C TYR A 77 2.37 -10.02 -1.12
N GLU A 78 2.90 -8.81 -1.08
CA GLU A 78 4.27 -8.50 -1.43
C GLU A 78 5.11 -8.48 -0.16
N VAL A 79 6.11 -9.35 -0.08
CA VAL A 79 6.97 -9.48 1.09
C VAL A 79 8.41 -9.22 0.71
N ARG A 80 9.07 -8.36 1.47
CA ARG A 80 10.51 -8.13 1.35
C ARG A 80 11.23 -8.86 2.47
N LEU A 81 12.16 -9.73 2.11
CA LEU A 81 12.97 -10.51 3.03
C LEU A 81 14.43 -10.12 2.95
N LEU A 82 15.09 -10.05 4.09
CA LEU A 82 16.54 -10.04 4.18
C LEU A 82 16.98 -11.46 4.52
N GLN A 83 17.66 -12.11 3.60
CA GLN A 83 18.19 -13.46 3.75
C GLN A 83 19.68 -13.44 4.09
N SER A 84 20.23 -14.60 4.44
CA SER A 84 21.65 -14.76 4.78
C SER A 84 22.55 -14.24 3.65
N GLY A 85 23.66 -13.60 4.01
CA GLY A 85 24.56 -12.95 3.07
C GLY A 85 24.11 -11.56 2.61
N GLY A 86 23.08 -10.97 3.25
CA GLY A 86 22.58 -9.63 2.91
C GLY A 86 21.75 -9.59 1.63
N ARG A 87 21.25 -10.73 1.17
CA ARG A 87 20.42 -10.82 -0.02
C ARG A 87 19.02 -10.30 0.25
N LEU A 88 18.60 -9.31 -0.53
CA LEU A 88 17.22 -8.81 -0.51
C LEU A 88 16.38 -9.57 -1.51
N THR A 89 15.33 -10.20 -1.02
CA THR A 89 14.40 -10.98 -1.83
C THR A 89 13.00 -10.39 -1.72
N LYS A 90 12.36 -10.23 -2.84
CA LYS A 90 10.96 -9.83 -2.93
C LYS A 90 10.14 -11.04 -3.34
N LEU A 91 9.15 -11.39 -2.53
CA LEU A 91 8.21 -12.48 -2.79
C LEU A 91 6.82 -11.93 -3.05
N TYR A 92 6.16 -12.51 -4.02
CA TYR A 92 4.75 -12.27 -4.30
C TYR A 92 3.97 -13.54 -3.99
N LEU A 93 3.06 -13.44 -3.05
CA LEU A 93 2.27 -14.56 -2.57
C LEU A 93 0.81 -14.36 -2.92
N ASP A 94 0.13 -15.43 -3.32
CA ASP A 94 -1.32 -15.43 -3.38
C ASP A 94 -1.85 -15.25 -1.95
N ALA A 95 -2.58 -14.16 -1.72
CA ALA A 95 -3.05 -13.84 -0.38
C ALA A 95 -4.19 -14.76 0.09
N ALA A 96 -4.89 -15.41 -0.82
CA ALA A 96 -5.94 -16.36 -0.49
C ALA A 96 -5.39 -17.73 -0.04
N THR A 97 -4.28 -18.17 -0.63
CA THR A 97 -3.71 -19.50 -0.41
C THR A 97 -2.37 -19.50 0.29
N GLY A 98 -1.63 -18.38 0.27
CA GLY A 98 -0.26 -18.27 0.75
C GLY A 98 0.80 -18.86 -0.19
N GLU A 99 0.40 -19.27 -1.39
CA GLU A 99 1.31 -19.83 -2.39
C GLU A 99 2.22 -18.75 -2.98
N THR A 100 3.50 -19.06 -3.14
CA THR A 100 4.47 -18.16 -3.78
C THR A 100 4.23 -18.15 -5.29
N LEU A 101 3.90 -16.97 -5.82
CA LEU A 101 3.63 -16.74 -7.24
C LEU A 101 4.89 -16.33 -8.00
N ALA A 102 5.75 -15.51 -7.37
CA ALA A 102 6.97 -15.01 -7.99
C ALA A 102 8.01 -14.66 -6.93
N ARG A 103 9.27 -14.70 -7.34
CA ARG A 103 10.42 -14.32 -6.53
C ARG A 103 11.35 -13.43 -7.34
N ARG A 104 11.83 -12.35 -6.72
CA ARG A 104 12.85 -11.48 -7.29
C ARG A 104 13.97 -11.24 -6.28
N ASP A 105 15.20 -11.56 -6.67
CA ASP A 105 16.39 -11.32 -5.88
C ASP A 105 17.13 -10.09 -6.41
N LYS A 106 17.47 -9.14 -5.53
CA LYS A 106 18.08 -7.87 -5.92
C LYS A 106 19.54 -8.02 -6.39
N ASP A 107 20.22 -9.07 -5.96
CA ASP A 107 21.62 -9.30 -6.31
C ASP A 107 21.81 -9.69 -7.79
N ARG A 108 20.84 -10.37 -8.39
CA ARG A 108 20.88 -10.74 -9.81
C ARG A 108 20.82 -9.54 -10.76
N ASP A 109 20.16 -8.46 -10.34
CA ASP A 109 20.07 -7.25 -11.14
C ASP A 109 21.38 -6.44 -11.14
N ARG A 110 22.17 -6.54 -10.06
CA ARG A 110 23.49 -5.90 -10.00
C ARG A 110 24.49 -6.59 -10.89
N ASP A 111 24.48 -7.89 -10.94
CA ASP A 111 25.40 -8.69 -11.78
C ASP A 111 25.14 -8.48 -13.26
N ARG A 112 23.87 -8.35 -13.66
CA ARG A 112 23.51 -8.03 -15.04
C ARG A 112 23.93 -6.63 -15.43
N ASN A 113 23.69 -5.63 -14.59
CA ASN A 113 24.09 -4.25 -14.85
C ASN A 113 25.62 -4.07 -14.76
N GLY A 114 26.31 -4.89 -13.98
CA GLY A 114 27.75 -4.92 -13.92
C GLY A 114 28.40 -5.55 -15.16
N ALA A 115 27.77 -6.55 -15.75
CA ALA A 115 28.24 -7.20 -16.96
C ALA A 115 28.02 -6.36 -18.22
N GLU A 116 26.95 -5.55 -18.26
CA GLU A 116 26.67 -4.65 -19.40
C GLU A 116 27.54 -3.38 -19.42
N ARG A 117 28.18 -3.04 -18.29
CA ARG A 117 29.07 -1.87 -18.20
C ARG A 117 30.56 -2.18 -18.45
N ARG A 118 30.86 -3.39 -18.72
CA ARG A 118 32.21 -3.84 -19.11
C ARG A 118 32.24 -4.15 -20.61
#